data_994569c5c804bb7ae1b618a7e22aeb19
#
_entry.id   994569c5c804bb7ae1b618a7e22aeb19
#
_cell.length_a   1.000
_cell.length_b   1.000
_cell.length_c   1.000
_cell.angle_alpha   90.00
_cell.angle_beta   90.00
_cell.angle_gamma   90.00
#
_symmetry.space_group_name_H-M   'P 1'
#
loop_
_entity.id
_entity.type
_entity.pdbx_description
1 polymer ?
#
loop_
_entity_poly.entity_id
_entity_poly.type
_entity_poly.pdbx_seq_one_letter_code
_entity_poly.pdbx_strand_id
1 'polypeptide(L)'
;MRTVRLLFCVLALAFVSTQALPQEAPAAKKITIVGKLTRVLAIGGETSGWSVEFRHRITLEGKKMRSVEVTGALEELEKLKDQRVRAEGALAHHTGMERGEYMIFEISSIRAAK
;
A
#
# COMPACT_ATOMS: atom_id res chain seq x y z
N MET A 1 68.18 -2.87 -13.96
CA MET A 1 67.63 -2.74 -13.63
C MET A 1 66.55 -2.77 -13.44
N ARG A 2 66.16 -2.78 -13.49
CA ARG A 2 65.31 -2.73 -13.07
C ARG A 2 64.17 -2.60 -12.81
N THR A 3 63.78 -2.70 -12.85
CA THR A 3 62.91 -2.48 -12.54
C THR A 3 61.79 -2.65 -12.35
N VAL A 4 61.38 -2.62 -12.27
CA VAL A 4 60.31 -2.67 -12.01
C VAL A 4 59.30 -2.68 -11.68
N ARG A 5 58.97 -2.70 -11.71
CA ARG A 5 58.06 -2.63 -11.32
C ARG A 5 56.95 -2.65 -11.03
N LEU A 6 56.57 -2.69 -11.03
CA LEU A 6 55.56 -2.66 -10.67
C LEU A 6 54.50 -2.71 -10.55
N LEU A 7 54.17 -2.75 -10.50
CA LEU A 7 53.19 -2.68 -10.28
C LEU A 7 52.17 -2.77 -9.98
N PHE A 8 51.72 -2.74 -9.93
CA PHE A 8 50.73 -2.78 -9.58
C PHE A 8 49.70 -2.74 -9.38
N CYS A 9 49.44 -2.81 -9.30
CA CYS A 9 48.57 -2.76 -9.10
C CYS A 9 47.58 -2.80 -8.75
N VAL A 10 47.22 -2.73 -8.69
CA VAL A 10 46.27 -2.60 -8.33
C VAL A 10 45.18 -2.85 -8.21
N LEU A 11 44.80 -2.96 -8.14
CA LEU A 11 43.79 -3.11 -8.04
C LEU A 11 42.72 -2.98 -7.64
N ALA A 12 42.30 -2.85 -7.62
CA ALA A 12 41.36 -2.49 -7.29
C ALA A 12 40.32 -2.92 -7.02
N LEU A 13 39.97 -2.96 -6.85
CA LEU A 13 38.97 -3.27 -6.62
C LEU A 13 37.83 -3.07 -6.41
N ALA A 14 37.33 -2.94 -6.37
CA ALA A 14 36.35 -2.59 -6.30
C ALA A 14 35.34 -3.06 -5.82
N PHE A 15 34.96 -3.10 -5.72
CA PHE A 15 33.96 -3.48 -5.39
C PHE A 15 32.90 -3.30 -5.26
N VAL A 16 32.38 -3.23 -5.22
CA VAL A 16 31.42 -3.20 -5.36
C VAL A 16 30.49 -3.45 -4.63
N SER A 17 30.03 -3.17 -4.33
CA SER A 17 29.17 -3.29 -3.66
C SER A 17 28.03 -3.45 -3.82
N THR A 18 27.50 -3.81 -3.95
CA THR A 18 26.46 -4.08 -4.17
C THR A 18 25.64 -4.05 -3.24
N GLN A 19 25.25 -3.52 -2.86
CA GLN A 19 24.44 -3.48 -2.12
C GLN A 19 23.36 -3.92 -2.14
N ALA A 20 23.01 -4.41 -1.89
CA ALA A 20 22.02 -5.00 -1.86
C ALA A 20 21.06 -4.41 -1.28
N LEU A 21 20.20 -4.24 -1.74
CA LEU A 21 19.28 -3.77 -1.25
C LEU A 21 18.54 -4.53 -0.52
N PRO A 22 17.93 -4.20 0.21
CA PRO A 22 17.16 -4.90 0.98
C PRO A 22 16.15 -5.42 0.34
N GLN A 23 15.95 -6.30 0.38
CA GLN A 23 15.12 -6.84 -0.20
C GLN A 23 14.07 -7.06 0.50
N GLU A 24 13.42 -6.49 0.96
CA GLU A 24 12.37 -6.74 1.57
C GLU A 24 11.40 -7.35 0.91
N ALA A 25 10.45 -7.84 1.41
CA ALA A 25 9.34 -8.41 0.81
C ALA A 25 8.91 -7.53 -0.22
N PRO A 26 8.43 -8.01 -1.27
CA PRO A 26 7.93 -7.19 -2.29
C PRO A 26 6.92 -6.32 -1.69
N ALA A 27 7.06 -5.08 -1.85
CA ALA A 27 6.09 -4.16 -1.39
C ALA A 27 4.80 -4.44 -2.09
N ALA A 28 3.73 -4.31 -1.38
CA ALA A 28 2.45 -4.42 -2.00
C ALA A 28 2.33 -3.38 -3.08
N LYS A 29 1.71 -3.74 -4.16
CA LYS A 29 1.57 -2.86 -5.27
C LYS A 29 0.71 -1.68 -4.90
N LYS A 30 1.15 -0.49 -5.21
CA LYS A 30 0.37 0.70 -4.94
C LYS A 30 -0.71 0.85 -5.97
N ILE A 31 -1.92 1.06 -5.55
CA ILE A 31 -3.04 1.26 -6.45
C ILE A 31 -3.81 2.50 -6.02
N THR A 32 -4.65 2.97 -6.94
CA THR A 32 -5.47 4.15 -6.71
C THR A 32 -6.93 3.75 -6.83
N ILE A 33 -7.74 4.18 -5.88
CA ILE A 33 -9.17 3.95 -5.96
C ILE A 33 -9.88 5.28 -5.83
N VAL A 34 -11.06 5.36 -6.44
CA VAL A 34 -11.88 6.57 -6.41
C VAL A 34 -13.29 6.16 -6.05
N GLY A 35 -13.86 6.81 -5.06
CA GLY A 35 -15.21 6.51 -4.65
C GLY A 35 -15.62 7.36 -3.48
N LYS A 36 -16.76 7.06 -2.90
CA LYS A 36 -17.29 7.83 -1.79
C LYS A 36 -16.78 7.23 -0.48
N LEU A 37 -16.17 8.06 0.35
CA LEU A 37 -15.68 7.62 1.64
C LEU A 37 -16.83 7.62 2.64
N THR A 38 -17.11 6.48 3.24
CA THR A 38 -18.22 6.38 4.17
C THR A 38 -17.75 5.78 5.47
N ARG A 39 -18.43 6.14 6.53
CA ARG A 39 -18.22 5.55 7.83
C ARG A 39 -19.05 4.29 7.93
N VAL A 40 -18.47 3.23 8.44
CA VAL A 40 -19.17 1.97 8.58
C VAL A 40 -19.37 1.69 10.05
N LEU A 41 -20.60 1.43 10.43
CA LEU A 41 -20.89 1.04 11.79
C LEU A 41 -20.93 -0.47 11.83
N ALA A 42 -20.06 -1.05 12.60
CA ALA A 42 -20.04 -2.49 12.71
C ALA A 42 -20.57 -2.91 14.04
N ILE A 43 -21.43 -3.86 13.98
CA ILE A 43 -21.90 -4.46 15.19
C ILE A 43 -21.03 -5.69 15.34
N GLY A 44 -20.32 -5.78 16.42
CA GLY A 44 -19.45 -6.92 16.60
C GLY A 44 -18.00 -6.65 16.27
N GLY A 45 -17.72 -5.54 15.66
CA GLY A 45 -16.41 -5.02 15.82
C GLY A 45 -15.29 -5.36 14.90
N GLU A 46 -15.44 -6.22 13.96
CA GLU A 46 -14.30 -6.51 13.10
C GLU A 46 -14.36 -5.70 11.83
N THR A 47 -14.13 -4.41 11.94
CA THR A 47 -14.06 -3.55 10.76
C THR A 47 -13.16 -2.40 11.09
N SER A 48 -12.59 -1.80 10.05
CA SER A 48 -11.80 -0.60 10.23
C SER A 48 -12.68 0.60 10.53
N GLY A 49 -13.97 0.51 10.27
CA GLY A 49 -14.89 1.63 10.46
C GLY A 49 -15.05 2.52 9.26
N TRP A 50 -14.35 2.25 8.18
CA TRP A 50 -14.37 3.08 6.99
C TRP A 50 -14.43 2.23 5.74
N SER A 51 -15.06 2.78 4.70
CA SER A 51 -15.19 2.08 3.43
C SER A 51 -15.21 3.10 2.31
N VAL A 52 -14.74 2.71 1.14
CA VAL A 52 -14.90 3.51 -0.07
C VAL A 52 -15.86 2.77 -0.97
N GLU A 53 -16.92 3.45 -1.38
CA GLU A 53 -17.93 2.87 -2.25
C GLU A 53 -17.73 3.35 -3.66
N PHE A 54 -17.71 2.44 -4.61
CA PHE A 54 -17.45 2.76 -6.00
C PHE A 54 -18.73 2.98 -6.76
N ARG A 55 -18.69 3.88 -7.75
CA ARG A 55 -19.86 4.06 -8.61
C ARG A 55 -20.15 2.82 -9.41
N HIS A 56 -19.10 2.17 -9.87
CA HIS A 56 -19.21 0.96 -10.65
C HIS A 56 -18.36 -0.08 -9.99
N ARG A 57 -18.68 -1.32 -10.20
CA ARG A 57 -17.86 -2.37 -9.63
C ARG A 57 -16.48 -2.30 -10.23
N ILE A 58 -15.47 -2.45 -9.40
CA ILE A 58 -14.11 -2.52 -9.87
C ILE A 58 -13.53 -3.86 -9.45
N THR A 59 -12.45 -4.24 -10.10
CA THR A 59 -11.81 -5.50 -9.79
C THR A 59 -10.55 -5.23 -8.99
N LEU A 60 -10.49 -5.82 -7.81
CA LEU A 60 -9.31 -5.75 -6.95
C LEU A 60 -8.89 -7.18 -6.67
N GLU A 61 -7.66 -7.49 -7.07
CA GLU A 61 -7.12 -8.84 -6.89
C GLU A 61 -8.05 -9.91 -7.44
N GLY A 62 -8.58 -9.65 -8.62
CA GLY A 62 -9.42 -10.62 -9.30
C GLY A 62 -10.86 -10.68 -8.84
N LYS A 63 -11.22 -9.88 -7.85
CA LYS A 63 -12.60 -9.90 -7.35
C LYS A 63 -13.29 -8.61 -7.70
N LYS A 64 -14.49 -8.70 -8.23
CA LYS A 64 -15.30 -7.53 -8.52
C LYS A 64 -16.00 -7.11 -7.25
N MET A 65 -15.94 -5.82 -6.94
CA MET A 65 -16.58 -5.35 -5.72
C MET A 65 -17.07 -3.93 -5.87
N ARG A 66 -18.06 -3.59 -5.08
CA ARG A 66 -18.63 -2.27 -5.10
C ARG A 66 -18.04 -1.37 -4.05
N SER A 67 -17.39 -1.94 -3.08
CA SER A 67 -16.79 -1.17 -2.01
C SER A 67 -15.63 -1.94 -1.45
N VAL A 68 -14.73 -1.23 -0.79
CA VAL A 68 -13.62 -1.87 -0.11
C VAL A 68 -13.43 -1.19 1.23
N GLU A 69 -13.16 -1.99 2.23
CA GLU A 69 -12.86 -1.47 3.55
C GLU A 69 -11.51 -0.79 3.51
N VAL A 70 -11.37 0.36 4.17
CA VAL A 70 -10.14 1.12 4.12
C VAL A 70 -9.69 1.49 5.51
N THR A 71 -8.41 1.77 5.64
CA THR A 71 -7.86 2.29 6.87
C THR A 71 -6.83 3.36 6.51
N GLY A 72 -6.67 4.34 7.37
CA GLY A 72 -5.74 5.43 7.11
C GLY A 72 -5.73 6.40 8.27
N ALA A 73 -5.18 7.59 8.04
CA ALA A 73 -5.09 8.61 9.07
C ALA A 73 -6.48 9.09 9.43
N LEU A 74 -6.86 8.89 10.67
CA LEU A 74 -8.23 9.16 11.08
C LEU A 74 -8.64 10.59 10.84
N GLU A 75 -7.75 11.54 11.07
CA GLU A 75 -8.10 12.93 10.88
C GLU A 75 -8.44 13.22 9.43
N GLU A 76 -7.73 12.62 8.52
CA GLU A 76 -8.02 12.85 7.11
C GLU A 76 -9.32 12.19 6.70
N LEU A 77 -9.57 11.02 7.23
CA LEU A 77 -10.81 10.33 6.90
C LEU A 77 -12.01 11.11 7.44
N GLU A 78 -11.90 11.66 8.64
CA GLU A 78 -12.99 12.44 9.19
C GLU A 78 -13.27 13.68 8.35
N LYS A 79 -12.25 14.32 7.84
CA LYS A 79 -12.46 15.51 7.03
C LYS A 79 -13.14 15.20 5.72
N LEU A 80 -12.92 14.02 5.20
CA LEU A 80 -13.42 13.68 3.88
C LEU A 80 -14.63 12.75 3.91
N LYS A 81 -15.18 12.54 5.08
CA LYS A 81 -16.32 11.66 5.24
C LYS A 81 -17.47 12.06 4.32
N ASP A 82 -18.07 11.10 3.69
CA ASP A 82 -19.21 11.28 2.78
C ASP A 82 -18.86 12.06 1.52
N GLN A 83 -17.60 12.26 1.24
CA GLN A 83 -17.19 12.93 0.02
C GLN A 83 -16.58 11.91 -0.94
N ARG A 84 -16.57 12.29 -2.20
CA ARG A 84 -15.88 11.49 -3.19
C ARG A 84 -14.39 11.74 -3.06
N VAL A 85 -13.62 10.69 -2.97
CA VAL A 85 -12.20 10.79 -2.70
C VAL A 85 -11.40 10.00 -3.71
N ARG A 86 -10.14 10.38 -3.85
CA ARG A 86 -9.15 9.59 -4.56
C ARG A 86 -8.12 9.17 -3.54
N ALA A 87 -7.93 7.89 -3.39
CA ALA A 87 -7.03 7.35 -2.38
C ALA A 87 -5.98 6.48 -3.05
N GLU A 88 -4.76 6.61 -2.61
CA GLU A 88 -3.66 5.75 -3.04
C GLU A 88 -3.22 4.91 -1.87
N GLY A 89 -2.89 3.69 -2.13
CA GLY A 89 -2.45 2.80 -1.08
C GLY A 89 -2.26 1.40 -1.61
N ALA A 90 -2.38 0.43 -0.72
CA ALA A 90 -2.15 -0.95 -1.08
C ALA A 90 -3.16 -1.84 -0.39
N LEU A 91 -3.42 -2.98 -1.00
CA LEU A 91 -4.31 -3.95 -0.39
C LEU A 91 -3.53 -4.81 0.58
N ALA A 92 -4.12 -5.06 1.72
CA ALA A 92 -3.55 -5.93 2.72
C ALA A 92 -4.59 -6.96 3.12
N HIS A 93 -4.12 -8.13 3.47
CA HIS A 93 -5.00 -9.21 3.89
C HIS A 93 -4.86 -9.42 5.38
N HIS A 94 -5.98 -9.54 6.04
CA HIS A 94 -6.02 -9.70 7.49
C HIS A 94 -6.87 -10.92 7.81
N THR A 95 -6.70 -11.44 8.99
CA THR A 95 -7.50 -12.56 9.45
C THR A 95 -8.18 -12.16 10.74
N GLY A 96 -9.50 -12.21 10.74
CA GLY A 96 -10.27 -11.91 11.93
C GLY A 96 -10.81 -13.18 12.54
N MET A 97 -11.20 -13.10 13.78
CA MET A 97 -11.69 -14.28 14.46
C MET A 97 -13.04 -14.73 13.93
N GLU A 98 -13.88 -13.79 13.58
CA GLU A 98 -15.19 -14.14 13.08
C GLU A 98 -15.32 -14.05 11.59
N ARG A 99 -14.59 -13.15 10.98
CA ARG A 99 -14.70 -12.94 9.55
C ARG A 99 -13.84 -13.88 8.72
N GLY A 100 -12.81 -14.46 9.35
CA GLY A 100 -11.83 -15.19 8.58
C GLY A 100 -10.95 -14.19 7.83
N GLU A 101 -10.48 -14.57 6.67
CA GLU A 101 -9.60 -13.72 5.91
C GLU A 101 -10.37 -12.62 5.20
N TYR A 102 -9.90 -11.41 5.24
CA TYR A 102 -10.54 -10.30 4.56
C TYR A 102 -9.49 -9.31 4.11
N MET A 103 -9.90 -8.42 3.21
CA MET A 103 -8.99 -7.50 2.57
C MET A 103 -9.29 -6.09 3.00
N ILE A 104 -8.26 -5.31 3.28
CA ILE A 104 -8.40 -3.91 3.64
C ILE A 104 -7.46 -3.12 2.74
N PHE A 105 -7.93 -1.98 2.26
CA PHE A 105 -7.10 -1.07 1.50
C PHE A 105 -6.45 -0.09 2.47
N GLU A 106 -5.13 -0.16 2.57
CA GLU A 106 -4.39 0.70 3.48
C GLU A 106 -4.01 1.97 2.73
N ILE A 107 -4.56 3.07 3.15
CA ILE A 107 -4.40 4.34 2.46
C ILE A 107 -3.07 4.97 2.82
N SER A 108 -2.29 5.33 1.82
CA SER A 108 -1.07 6.09 2.04
C SER A 108 -1.29 7.57 1.75
N SER A 109 -2.23 7.92 0.87
CA SER A 109 -2.60 9.30 0.67
C SER A 109 -4.04 9.37 0.19
N ILE A 110 -4.73 10.43 0.53
CA ILE A 110 -6.13 10.57 0.17
C ILE A 110 -6.45 12.04 0.01
N ARG A 111 -7.30 12.34 -0.95
CA ARG A 111 -7.74 13.70 -1.17
C ARG A 111 -9.13 13.67 -1.79
N ALA A 112 -9.81 14.81 -1.73
CA ALA A 112 -11.10 14.90 -2.36
C ALA A 112 -10.96 14.76 -3.86
N ALA A 113 -11.93 14.09 -4.47
CA ALA A 113 -11.95 13.94 -5.91
C ALA A 113 -13.12 14.72 -6.47
N LYS A 114 -12.95 15.22 -7.65
CA LYS A 114 -14.03 15.98 -8.28
C LYS A 114 -14.77 15.19 -9.29
#